data_6fcce1fd2aa71b9a736816f5332beb07
#
_entry.id   6fcce1fd2aa71b9a736816f5332beb07
#
_cell.length_a   1.000
_cell.length_b   1.000
_cell.length_c   1.000
_cell.angle_alpha   90.00
_cell.angle_beta   90.00
_cell.angle_gamma   90.00
#
_symmetry.space_group_name_H-M   'P 1'
#
loop_
_entity.id
_entity.type
_entity.pdbx_description
1 polymer ?
#
loop_
_entity_poly.entity_id
_entity_poly.type
_entity_poly.pdbx_seq_one_letter_code
_entity_poly.pdbx_strand_id
1 'polypeptide(L)'
;AVTSKTKALMIPSLLGNVPNMKKLREIADKNNLIFIEDSADTLGATFDGIPTGRFSDISTTSFYGSHIITAAGEGGMICCNNKEWERKFRILRGWGRTSALNESEKIEHRFGGKLGDIPYDSKFIFEDVGYNFLPTEISAAFGLVQLKKLEKFASIRRKNFENLYRFFSEIEFFELPKQLPEVETSWLAFPLTINGNAKFSRLDIVKYLEING
;
A
#
# COMPACT_ATOMS: atom_id res chain seq x y z
N ALA A 1 -20.91 -4.65 10.00
CA ALA A 1 -20.75 -3.82 8.81
C ALA A 1 -20.95 -4.62 7.50
N VAL A 2 -20.79 -5.96 7.53
CA VAL A 2 -21.02 -6.82 6.35
C VAL A 2 -22.53 -6.97 6.09
N THR A 3 -22.96 -6.76 4.85
CA THR A 3 -24.34 -6.93 4.41
C THR A 3 -24.36 -7.75 3.10
N SER A 4 -25.57 -8.10 2.59
CA SER A 4 -25.73 -8.78 1.29
C SER A 4 -25.20 -7.96 0.08
N LYS A 5 -24.94 -6.66 0.26
CA LYS A 5 -24.36 -5.79 -0.76
C LYS A 5 -22.85 -5.68 -0.69
N THR A 6 -22.22 -6.13 0.39
CA THR A 6 -20.76 -6.08 0.56
C THR A 6 -20.08 -7.04 -0.43
N LYS A 7 -19.07 -6.56 -1.14
CA LYS A 7 -18.31 -7.32 -2.15
C LYS A 7 -16.85 -7.51 -1.79
N ALA A 8 -16.30 -6.58 -1.01
CA ALA A 8 -14.91 -6.61 -0.62
C ALA A 8 -14.71 -5.99 0.76
N LEU A 9 -13.61 -6.37 1.41
CA LEU A 9 -13.00 -5.68 2.54
C LEU A 9 -11.77 -4.95 2.00
N MET A 10 -11.70 -3.64 2.16
CA MET A 10 -10.49 -2.88 1.89
C MET A 10 -10.01 -2.27 3.21
N ILE A 11 -8.90 -2.76 3.72
CA ILE A 11 -8.43 -2.45 5.07
C ILE A 11 -7.03 -1.84 4.99
N PRO A 12 -6.85 -0.57 5.41
CA PRO A 12 -5.54 0.04 5.49
C PRO A 12 -4.82 -0.39 6.77
N SER A 13 -3.52 -0.67 6.62
CA SER A 13 -2.59 -0.82 7.74
C SER A 13 -2.06 0.57 8.13
N LEU A 14 -2.96 1.36 8.74
CA LEU A 14 -2.81 2.80 8.94
C LEU A 14 -1.62 3.14 9.84
N LEU A 15 -0.82 4.13 9.43
CA LEU A 15 0.37 4.64 10.14
C LEU A 15 1.45 3.59 10.42
N GLY A 16 1.36 2.45 9.77
CA GLY A 16 2.28 1.34 9.98
C GLY A 16 1.78 0.30 10.99
N ASN A 17 0.56 0.41 11.51
CA ASN A 17 -0.04 -0.59 12.41
C ASN A 17 -0.81 -1.64 11.61
N VAL A 18 -0.37 -2.88 11.69
CA VAL A 18 -0.98 -4.01 10.97
C VAL A 18 -2.16 -4.58 11.78
N PRO A 19 -3.35 -4.71 11.20
CA PRO A 19 -4.49 -5.35 11.87
C PRO A 19 -4.31 -6.87 11.96
N ASN A 20 -5.25 -7.55 12.63
CA ASN A 20 -5.24 -9.02 12.69
C ASN A 20 -5.58 -9.63 11.33
N MET A 21 -4.55 -9.94 10.54
CA MET A 21 -4.67 -10.42 9.16
C MET A 21 -5.41 -11.74 9.05
N LYS A 22 -5.20 -12.65 10.01
CA LYS A 22 -5.91 -13.95 10.04
C LYS A 22 -7.41 -13.77 10.23
N LYS A 23 -7.81 -12.94 11.20
CA LYS A 23 -9.24 -12.64 11.41
C LYS A 23 -9.90 -11.96 10.21
N LEU A 24 -9.18 -11.05 9.54
CA LEU A 24 -9.69 -10.40 8.33
C LEU A 24 -9.88 -11.41 7.20
N ARG A 25 -8.92 -12.32 7.00
CA ARG A 25 -9.05 -13.41 6.03
C ARG A 25 -10.24 -14.32 6.34
N GLU A 26 -10.39 -14.76 7.60
CA GLU A 26 -11.54 -15.56 8.04
C GLU A 26 -12.88 -14.87 7.78
N ILE A 27 -12.97 -13.57 8.04
CA ILE A 27 -14.18 -12.78 7.77
C ILE A 27 -14.46 -12.73 6.27
N ALA A 28 -13.45 -12.51 5.46
CA ALA A 28 -13.58 -12.46 4.00
C ALA A 28 -14.04 -13.80 3.43
N ASP A 29 -13.41 -14.90 3.87
CA ASP A 29 -13.75 -16.24 3.41
C ASP A 29 -15.19 -16.63 3.82
N LYS A 30 -15.54 -16.41 5.09
CA LYS A 30 -16.89 -16.70 5.61
C LYS A 30 -18.00 -15.98 4.85
N ASN A 31 -17.73 -14.81 4.33
CA ASN A 31 -18.71 -13.96 3.64
C ASN A 31 -18.50 -13.90 2.12
N ASN A 32 -17.60 -14.70 1.57
CA ASN A 32 -17.23 -14.72 0.15
C ASN A 32 -16.88 -13.32 -0.38
N LEU A 33 -16.02 -12.60 0.35
CA LEU A 33 -15.57 -11.24 0.03
C LEU A 33 -14.15 -11.25 -0.52
N ILE A 34 -13.84 -10.33 -1.42
CA ILE A 34 -12.47 -10.04 -1.82
C ILE A 34 -11.80 -9.27 -0.67
N PHE A 35 -10.64 -9.75 -0.21
CA PHE A 35 -9.86 -9.03 0.77
C PHE A 35 -8.75 -8.22 0.08
N ILE A 36 -8.82 -6.90 0.22
CA ILE A 36 -7.85 -5.95 -0.31
C ILE A 36 -7.09 -5.35 0.88
N GLU A 37 -5.79 -5.56 0.92
CA GLU A 37 -4.90 -4.91 1.86
C GLU A 37 -4.38 -3.61 1.26
N ASP A 38 -4.50 -2.52 1.99
CA ASP A 38 -3.77 -1.30 1.70
C ASP A 38 -2.54 -1.21 2.63
N SER A 39 -1.37 -1.53 2.09
CA SER A 39 -0.09 -1.52 2.79
C SER A 39 0.79 -0.34 2.39
N ALA A 40 0.19 0.81 2.05
CA ALA A 40 0.93 2.03 1.74
C ALA A 40 1.93 2.40 2.86
N ASP A 41 1.52 2.20 4.12
CA ASP A 41 2.27 2.56 5.31
C ASP A 41 3.08 1.39 5.91
N THR A 42 3.04 0.17 5.33
CA THR A 42 3.53 -1.06 5.96
C THR A 42 4.38 -1.94 5.05
N LEU A 43 5.00 -1.36 4.03
CA LEU A 43 5.87 -2.14 3.14
C LEU A 43 6.96 -2.88 3.95
N GLY A 44 7.00 -4.22 3.78
CA GLY A 44 7.93 -5.10 4.47
C GLY A 44 7.42 -5.63 5.82
N ALA A 45 6.18 -5.31 6.23
CA ALA A 45 5.60 -5.85 7.46
C ALA A 45 5.22 -7.32 7.34
N THR A 46 5.24 -8.02 8.49
CA THR A 46 4.82 -9.41 8.60
C THR A 46 3.79 -9.60 9.72
N PHE A 47 2.99 -10.65 9.60
CA PHE A 47 2.09 -11.17 10.64
C PHE A 47 2.41 -12.65 10.84
N ASP A 48 2.79 -13.06 12.06
CA ASP A 48 3.35 -14.40 12.36
C ASP A 48 4.53 -14.79 11.44
N GLY A 49 5.40 -13.83 11.11
CA GLY A 49 6.53 -14.04 10.21
C GLY A 49 6.16 -14.19 8.73
N ILE A 50 4.87 -14.08 8.38
CA ILE A 50 4.38 -14.17 7.00
C ILE A 50 4.16 -12.74 6.47
N PRO A 51 4.68 -12.37 5.27
CA PRO A 51 4.39 -11.07 4.66
C PRO A 51 2.88 -10.81 4.58
N THR A 52 2.43 -9.60 4.98
CA THR A 52 1.01 -9.28 5.12
C THR A 52 0.21 -9.50 3.85
N GLY A 53 0.75 -9.18 2.69
CA GLY A 53 0.12 -9.41 1.38
C GLY A 53 -0.22 -10.87 1.05
N ARG A 54 0.28 -11.84 1.84
CA ARG A 54 -0.08 -13.26 1.65
C ARG A 54 -1.44 -13.62 2.23
N PHE A 55 -2.02 -12.76 3.05
CA PHE A 55 -3.36 -12.94 3.63
C PHE A 55 -4.47 -12.35 2.76
N SER A 56 -4.14 -11.43 1.85
CA SER A 56 -5.10 -10.75 1.00
C SER A 56 -5.17 -11.33 -0.41
N ASP A 57 -6.28 -11.10 -1.11
CA ASP A 57 -6.43 -11.44 -2.53
C ASP A 57 -5.70 -10.42 -3.40
N ILE A 58 -5.70 -9.17 -2.96
CA ILE A 58 -5.02 -8.03 -3.58
C ILE A 58 -4.31 -7.26 -2.48
N SER A 59 -3.04 -6.92 -2.67
CA SER A 59 -2.34 -5.96 -1.83
C SER A 59 -1.88 -4.77 -2.66
N THR A 60 -1.94 -3.58 -2.07
CA THR A 60 -1.47 -2.34 -2.67
C THR A 60 -0.41 -1.71 -1.79
N THR A 61 0.60 -1.08 -2.39
CA THR A 61 1.56 -0.27 -1.66
C THR A 61 1.87 1.00 -2.41
N SER A 62 2.43 1.97 -1.72
CA SER A 62 2.75 3.28 -2.27
C SER A 62 4.24 3.57 -2.21
N PHE A 63 4.71 4.29 -3.23
CA PHE A 63 6.07 4.83 -3.31
C PHE A 63 6.06 6.36 -3.31
N TYR A 64 5.03 6.95 -2.68
CA TYR A 64 4.95 8.37 -2.46
C TYR A 64 6.11 8.87 -1.57
N GLY A 65 6.46 10.14 -1.67
CA GLY A 65 7.65 10.72 -1.05
C GLY A 65 7.80 10.51 0.46
N SER A 66 6.69 10.44 1.19
CA SER A 66 6.67 10.29 2.66
C SER A 66 6.40 8.86 3.14
N HIS A 67 6.23 7.88 2.25
CA HIS A 67 6.02 6.47 2.63
C HIS A 67 7.34 5.76 2.96
N ILE A 68 7.29 4.44 3.19
CA ILE A 68 8.44 3.66 3.69
C ILE A 68 9.64 3.73 2.75
N ILE A 69 9.39 3.64 1.44
CA ILE A 69 10.35 3.97 0.37
C ILE A 69 9.65 4.81 -0.69
N THR A 70 10.42 5.54 -1.48
CA THR A 70 9.86 6.39 -2.55
C THR A 70 10.42 6.03 -3.91
N ALA A 71 9.64 6.25 -4.96
CA ALA A 71 10.09 6.18 -6.35
C ALA A 71 10.20 7.60 -6.96
N ALA A 72 11.10 8.41 -6.41
CA ALA A 72 11.31 9.82 -6.76
C ALA A 72 10.06 10.70 -6.52
N GLY A 73 9.30 10.39 -5.46
CA GLY A 73 8.17 11.20 -5.01
C GLY A 73 6.80 10.62 -5.32
N GLU A 74 6.69 9.71 -6.26
CA GLU A 74 5.42 9.11 -6.69
C GLU A 74 5.57 7.67 -7.16
N GLY A 75 4.46 6.95 -7.27
CA GLY A 75 4.40 5.56 -7.70
C GLY A 75 3.65 4.67 -6.72
N GLY A 76 3.38 3.47 -7.15
CA GLY A 76 2.72 2.44 -6.34
C GLY A 76 2.76 1.09 -7.02
N MET A 77 2.31 0.08 -6.30
CA MET A 77 2.26 -1.29 -6.82
C MET A 77 0.98 -1.97 -6.38
N ILE A 78 0.40 -2.77 -7.26
CA ILE A 78 -0.67 -3.71 -6.98
C ILE A 78 -0.10 -5.12 -7.14
N CYS A 79 -0.32 -5.98 -6.16
CA CYS A 79 0.07 -7.39 -6.19
C CYS A 79 -1.16 -8.27 -6.06
N CYS A 80 -1.25 -9.30 -6.90
CA CYS A 80 -2.28 -10.34 -6.82
C CYS A 80 -1.78 -11.63 -7.49
N ASN A 81 -2.43 -12.76 -7.17
CA ASN A 81 -2.13 -14.06 -7.80
C ASN A 81 -3.13 -14.45 -8.89
N ASN A 82 -4.18 -13.65 -9.09
CA ASN A 82 -5.20 -13.90 -10.09
C ASN A 82 -4.79 -13.30 -11.43
N LYS A 83 -4.61 -14.14 -12.46
CA LYS A 83 -4.14 -13.74 -13.79
C LYS A 83 -5.12 -12.86 -14.56
N GLU A 84 -6.43 -13.05 -14.36
CA GLU A 84 -7.45 -12.20 -14.97
C GLU A 84 -7.43 -10.80 -14.39
N TRP A 85 -7.25 -10.68 -13.05
CA TRP A 85 -7.13 -9.39 -12.40
C TRP A 85 -5.81 -8.69 -12.79
N GLU A 86 -4.69 -9.42 -12.85
CA GLU A 86 -3.42 -8.86 -13.34
C GLU A 86 -3.59 -8.27 -14.74
N ARG A 87 -4.21 -9.02 -15.64
CA ARG A 87 -4.52 -8.56 -17.00
C ARG A 87 -5.36 -7.28 -16.97
N LYS A 88 -6.44 -7.29 -16.19
CA LYS A 88 -7.34 -6.14 -16.07
C LYS A 88 -6.62 -4.90 -15.51
N PHE A 89 -5.81 -5.05 -14.47
CA PHE A 89 -5.04 -3.95 -13.89
C PHE A 89 -4.06 -3.35 -14.88
N ARG A 90 -3.38 -4.17 -15.68
CA ARG A 90 -2.47 -3.69 -16.73
C ARG A 90 -3.21 -2.88 -17.80
N ILE A 91 -4.39 -3.32 -18.23
CA ILE A 91 -5.22 -2.60 -19.18
C ILE A 91 -5.68 -1.27 -18.58
N LEU A 92 -6.24 -1.29 -17.37
CA LEU A 92 -6.78 -0.10 -16.71
C LEU A 92 -5.70 0.97 -16.46
N ARG A 93 -4.50 0.60 -16.02
CA ARG A 93 -3.40 1.54 -15.79
C ARG A 93 -2.88 2.20 -17.06
N GLY A 94 -3.09 1.54 -18.23
CA GLY A 94 -2.62 1.97 -19.55
C GLY A 94 -3.75 2.41 -20.48
N TRP A 95 -4.56 3.33 -20.04
CA TRP A 95 -5.69 3.94 -20.80
C TRP A 95 -6.80 2.97 -21.23
N GLY A 96 -6.87 1.78 -20.69
CA GLY A 96 -7.83 0.76 -21.14
C GLY A 96 -7.43 0.06 -22.45
N ARG A 97 -6.17 0.13 -22.86
CA ARG A 97 -5.67 -0.40 -24.13
C ARG A 97 -5.18 -1.83 -23.99
N THR A 98 -5.45 -2.66 -24.98
CA THR A 98 -4.91 -4.03 -25.05
C THR A 98 -3.39 -4.06 -25.25
N SER A 99 -2.82 -3.03 -25.89
CA SER A 99 -1.37 -2.89 -26.07
C SER A 99 -0.60 -2.75 -24.75
N ALA A 100 -1.26 -2.36 -23.64
CA ALA A 100 -0.66 -2.32 -22.31
C ALA A 100 -0.25 -3.72 -21.76
N LEU A 101 -0.72 -4.79 -22.38
CA LEU A 101 -0.35 -6.18 -22.01
C LEU A 101 0.99 -6.59 -22.59
N ASN A 102 1.33 -6.08 -23.77
CA ASN A 102 2.52 -6.42 -24.52
C ASN A 102 3.30 -5.13 -24.82
N GLU A 103 4.17 -4.74 -23.90
CA GLU A 103 5.08 -3.60 -24.08
C GLU A 103 6.13 -3.85 -25.17
N SER A 104 6.01 -4.95 -25.91
CA SER A 104 6.91 -5.27 -27.00
C SER A 104 6.66 -4.34 -28.20
N GLU A 105 7.68 -3.64 -28.61
CA GLU A 105 7.68 -2.77 -29.80
C GLU A 105 7.65 -3.55 -31.13
N LYS A 106 7.54 -4.89 -31.09
CA LYS A 106 7.51 -5.71 -32.28
C LYS A 106 6.27 -5.41 -33.10
N ILE A 107 6.51 -5.04 -34.35
CA ILE A 107 5.48 -4.67 -35.33
C ILE A 107 4.40 -5.76 -35.44
N GLU A 108 4.78 -7.01 -35.41
CA GLU A 108 3.86 -8.16 -35.53
C GLU A 108 2.85 -8.20 -34.39
N HIS A 109 3.26 -7.87 -33.16
CA HIS A 109 2.35 -7.81 -32.01
C HIS A 109 1.45 -6.59 -32.06
N ARG A 110 1.95 -5.48 -32.59
CA ARG A 110 1.19 -4.24 -32.69
C ARG A 110 0.08 -4.35 -33.74
N PHE A 111 0.36 -4.91 -34.89
CA PHE A 111 -0.59 -5.04 -36.01
C PHE A 111 -1.31 -6.40 -36.06
N GLY A 112 -1.09 -7.26 -35.06
CA GLY A 112 -1.84 -8.51 -34.88
C GLY A 112 -3.23 -8.33 -34.25
N GLY A 113 -3.58 -7.11 -33.80
CA GLY A 113 -4.89 -6.78 -33.23
C GLY A 113 -5.98 -6.70 -34.30
N LYS A 114 -7.22 -6.90 -33.86
CA LYS A 114 -8.40 -6.75 -34.72
C LYS A 114 -9.47 -5.93 -34.01
N LEU A 115 -10.18 -5.10 -34.77
CA LEU A 115 -11.41 -4.44 -34.35
C LEU A 115 -12.56 -5.10 -35.16
N GLY A 116 -13.30 -6.02 -34.53
CA GLY A 116 -14.13 -6.97 -35.25
C GLY A 116 -13.27 -7.85 -36.15
N ASP A 117 -13.57 -7.92 -37.45
CA ASP A 117 -12.79 -8.69 -38.42
C ASP A 117 -11.70 -7.88 -39.13
N ILE A 118 -11.59 -6.59 -38.82
CA ILE A 118 -10.63 -5.67 -39.44
C ILE A 118 -9.30 -5.69 -38.69
N PRO A 119 -8.16 -5.98 -39.37
CA PRO A 119 -6.84 -5.80 -38.75
C PRO A 119 -6.65 -4.36 -38.33
N TYR A 120 -6.22 -4.17 -37.07
CA TYR A 120 -6.12 -2.85 -36.48
C TYR A 120 -4.88 -2.71 -35.59
N ASP A 121 -4.34 -1.49 -35.47
CA ASP A 121 -3.23 -1.20 -34.58
C ASP A 121 -3.70 -1.33 -33.12
N SER A 122 -3.15 -2.28 -32.37
CA SER A 122 -3.51 -2.55 -30.97
C SER A 122 -3.33 -1.35 -30.04
N LYS A 123 -2.53 -0.35 -30.42
CA LYS A 123 -2.41 0.92 -29.68
C LYS A 123 -3.71 1.72 -29.63
N PHE A 124 -4.60 1.49 -30.56
CA PHE A 124 -5.89 2.20 -30.66
C PHE A 124 -7.09 1.30 -30.38
N ILE A 125 -6.86 0.09 -29.88
CA ILE A 125 -7.93 -0.81 -29.44
C ILE A 125 -8.11 -0.62 -27.93
N PHE A 126 -9.26 -0.06 -27.54
CA PHE A 126 -9.63 0.15 -26.14
C PHE A 126 -10.61 -0.93 -25.73
N GLU A 127 -10.27 -1.68 -24.69
CA GLU A 127 -11.12 -2.74 -24.13
C GLU A 127 -11.96 -2.20 -22.96
N ASP A 128 -11.49 -1.13 -22.33
CA ASP A 128 -12.18 -0.52 -21.19
C ASP A 128 -11.86 0.99 -21.09
N VAL A 129 -12.57 1.67 -20.20
CA VAL A 129 -12.22 3.02 -19.75
C VAL A 129 -11.08 2.91 -18.72
N GLY A 130 -9.91 3.36 -19.10
CA GLY A 130 -8.71 3.25 -18.26
C GLY A 130 -8.14 4.60 -17.83
N TYR A 131 -7.02 4.53 -17.10
CA TYR A 131 -6.31 5.66 -16.50
C TYR A 131 -4.90 5.76 -17.08
N ASN A 132 -4.25 6.88 -16.86
CA ASN A 132 -2.82 7.03 -17.11
C ASN A 132 -2.05 6.88 -15.80
N PHE A 133 -1.78 5.63 -15.40
CA PHE A 133 -1.02 5.30 -14.19
C PHE A 133 0.29 4.57 -14.51
N LEU A 134 0.81 4.75 -15.72
CA LEU A 134 2.11 4.19 -16.08
C LEU A 134 3.23 4.98 -15.39
N PRO A 135 4.09 4.30 -14.60
CA PRO A 135 5.25 4.95 -13.99
C PRO A 135 6.28 5.33 -15.05
N THR A 136 7.11 6.32 -14.75
CA THR A 136 8.28 6.62 -15.57
C THR A 136 9.42 5.64 -15.27
N GLU A 137 10.29 5.36 -16.26
CA GLU A 137 11.50 4.54 -16.08
C GLU A 137 12.45 5.14 -15.02
N ILE A 138 12.52 6.47 -14.95
CA ILE A 138 13.34 7.19 -13.95
C ILE A 138 12.83 6.88 -12.54
N SER A 139 11.52 6.96 -12.31
CA SER A 139 10.92 6.63 -11.02
C SER A 139 11.14 5.16 -10.65
N ALA A 140 10.99 4.26 -11.62
CA ALA A 140 11.24 2.84 -11.40
C ALA A 140 12.71 2.55 -11.03
N ALA A 141 13.66 3.15 -11.74
CA ALA A 141 15.09 3.01 -11.45
C ALA A 141 15.45 3.54 -10.06
N PHE A 142 14.89 4.69 -9.67
CA PHE A 142 15.05 5.25 -8.33
C PHE A 142 14.49 4.31 -7.27
N GLY A 143 13.26 3.80 -7.46
CA GLY A 143 12.59 2.88 -6.57
C GLY A 143 13.38 1.58 -6.33
N LEU A 144 14.01 1.03 -7.36
CA LEU A 144 14.88 -0.15 -7.23
C LEU A 144 16.07 0.08 -6.30
N VAL A 145 16.64 1.29 -6.31
CA VAL A 145 17.73 1.66 -5.37
C VAL A 145 17.19 1.80 -3.94
N GLN A 146 16.00 2.38 -3.77
CA GLN A 146 15.36 2.51 -2.48
C GLN A 146 14.97 1.15 -1.89
N LEU A 147 14.48 0.23 -2.71
CA LEU A 147 14.12 -1.12 -2.28
C LEU A 147 15.30 -1.86 -1.64
N LYS A 148 16.51 -1.69 -2.15
CA LYS A 148 17.73 -2.25 -1.56
C LYS A 148 18.06 -1.70 -0.15
N LYS A 149 17.49 -0.56 0.22
CA LYS A 149 17.69 0.08 1.53
C LYS A 149 16.57 -0.24 2.52
N LEU A 150 15.51 -0.94 2.10
CA LEU A 150 14.30 -1.18 2.88
C LEU A 150 14.61 -1.74 4.27
N GLU A 151 15.42 -2.81 4.35
CA GLU A 151 15.74 -3.45 5.63
C GLU A 151 16.49 -2.51 6.60
N LYS A 152 17.44 -1.73 6.07
CA LYS A 152 18.15 -0.72 6.86
C LYS A 152 17.17 0.34 7.39
N PHE A 153 16.25 0.82 6.55
CA PHE A 153 15.26 1.81 6.96
C PHE A 153 14.30 1.24 8.00
N ALA A 154 13.83 0.00 7.81
CA ALA A 154 12.96 -0.68 8.75
C ALA A 154 13.62 -0.82 10.14
N SER A 155 14.89 -1.22 10.18
CA SER A 155 15.65 -1.33 11.43
C SER A 155 15.77 0.01 12.17
N ILE A 156 16.10 1.09 11.45
CA ILE A 156 16.19 2.44 12.03
C ILE A 156 14.83 2.91 12.55
N ARG A 157 13.75 2.70 11.78
CA ARG A 157 12.39 3.09 12.19
C ARG A 157 11.93 2.34 13.43
N ARG A 158 12.17 1.02 13.52
CA ARG A 158 11.86 0.22 14.73
C ARG A 158 12.58 0.78 15.95
N LYS A 159 13.89 1.04 15.84
CA LYS A 159 14.67 1.63 16.93
C LYS A 159 14.14 2.99 17.36
N ASN A 160 13.80 3.85 16.41
CA ASN A 160 13.23 5.17 16.71
C ASN A 160 11.88 5.05 17.41
N PHE A 161 11.02 4.14 16.92
CA PHE A 161 9.72 3.87 17.54
C PHE A 161 9.86 3.38 18.97
N GLU A 162 10.76 2.43 19.24
CA GLU A 162 11.04 1.92 20.58
C GLU A 162 11.55 3.01 21.53
N ASN A 163 12.42 3.90 21.07
CA ASN A 163 12.92 5.01 21.87
C ASN A 163 11.79 5.99 22.23
N LEU A 164 10.94 6.35 21.25
CA LEU A 164 9.79 7.21 21.50
C LEU A 164 8.78 6.52 22.42
N TYR A 165 8.51 5.23 22.20
CA TYR A 165 7.60 4.46 23.03
C TYR A 165 8.06 4.47 24.50
N ARG A 166 9.34 4.20 24.75
CA ARG A 166 9.92 4.24 26.10
C ARG A 166 9.80 5.62 26.73
N PHE A 167 10.12 6.68 26.00
CA PHE A 167 10.01 8.04 26.49
C PHE A 167 8.56 8.40 26.85
N PHE A 168 7.63 8.17 25.96
CA PHE A 168 6.23 8.56 26.17
C PHE A 168 5.49 7.63 27.13
N SER A 169 5.98 6.40 27.38
CA SER A 169 5.37 5.49 28.38
C SER A 169 5.43 6.00 29.82
N GLU A 170 6.32 6.95 30.10
CA GLU A 170 6.46 7.57 31.41
C GLU A 170 5.54 8.81 31.58
N ILE A 171 4.81 9.20 30.52
CA ILE A 171 4.00 10.42 30.51
C ILE A 171 2.51 10.02 30.50
N GLU A 172 1.83 10.25 31.60
CA GLU A 172 0.43 9.83 31.84
C GLU A 172 -0.61 10.48 30.93
N PHE A 173 -0.27 11.57 30.23
CA PHE A 173 -1.21 12.31 29.38
C PHE A 173 -1.41 11.71 27.99
N PHE A 174 -0.68 10.67 27.64
CA PHE A 174 -0.74 10.05 26.31
C PHE A 174 -1.14 8.58 26.38
N GLU A 175 -2.01 8.20 25.45
CA GLU A 175 -2.24 6.79 25.10
C GLU A 175 -1.34 6.42 23.92
N LEU A 176 -0.55 5.39 24.12
CA LEU A 176 0.43 4.93 23.13
C LEU A 176 -0.20 3.92 22.16
N PRO A 177 0.34 3.84 20.93
CA PRO A 177 -0.12 2.86 19.96
C PRO A 177 0.09 1.43 20.47
N LYS A 178 -0.88 0.55 20.21
CA LYS A 178 -0.81 -0.86 20.57
C LYS A 178 -0.59 -1.68 19.31
N GLN A 179 0.46 -2.47 19.32
CA GLN A 179 0.78 -3.43 18.27
C GLN A 179 0.41 -4.83 18.73
N LEU A 180 -0.13 -5.64 17.83
CA LEU A 180 -0.36 -7.06 18.10
C LEU A 180 1.00 -7.79 18.23
N PRO A 181 1.13 -8.77 19.12
CA PRO A 181 2.40 -9.49 19.34
C PRO A 181 2.88 -10.27 18.11
N GLU A 182 1.96 -10.68 17.23
CA GLU A 182 2.25 -11.39 15.99
C GLU A 182 2.78 -10.50 14.87
N VAL A 183 2.75 -9.17 15.05
CA VAL A 183 3.12 -8.20 14.01
C VAL A 183 4.58 -7.79 14.15
N GLU A 184 5.30 -7.82 13.03
CA GLU A 184 6.55 -7.09 12.86
C GLU A 184 6.35 -6.01 11.79
N THR A 185 6.55 -4.75 12.18
CA THR A 185 6.38 -3.59 11.32
C THR A 185 7.45 -2.55 11.58
N SER A 186 7.65 -1.64 10.64
CA SER A 186 8.61 -0.53 10.80
C SER A 186 7.95 0.79 11.18
N TRP A 187 6.64 0.80 11.36
CA TRP A 187 5.83 1.98 11.62
C TRP A 187 6.15 3.18 10.70
N LEU A 188 5.15 3.78 10.13
CA LEU A 188 5.31 5.00 9.32
C LEU A 188 5.45 6.22 10.22
N ALA A 189 4.66 6.28 11.28
CA ALA A 189 4.62 7.38 12.24
C ALA A 189 4.50 6.86 13.66
N PHE A 190 4.73 7.74 14.63
CA PHE A 190 4.51 7.47 16.05
C PHE A 190 3.23 8.22 16.49
N PRO A 191 2.04 7.60 16.46
CA PRO A 191 0.81 8.27 16.85
C PRO A 191 0.71 8.40 18.37
N LEU A 192 0.35 9.61 18.83
CA LEU A 192 0.05 9.89 20.22
C LEU A 192 -1.42 10.31 20.33
N THR A 193 -2.16 9.66 21.23
CA THR A 193 -3.51 10.08 21.58
C THR A 193 -3.48 10.79 22.93
N ILE A 194 -4.00 12.00 22.98
CA ILE A 194 -4.08 12.76 24.22
C ILE A 194 -5.27 12.25 25.02
N ASN A 195 -5.06 11.83 26.27
CA ASN A 195 -6.13 11.39 27.14
C ASN A 195 -6.84 12.57 27.86
N GLY A 196 -7.98 12.28 28.49
CA GLY A 196 -8.81 13.31 29.14
C GLY A 196 -8.19 14.02 30.35
N ASN A 197 -7.04 13.55 30.86
CA ASN A 197 -6.35 14.13 32.02
C ASN A 197 -5.33 15.22 31.63
N ALA A 198 -5.05 15.37 30.34
CA ALA A 198 -4.11 16.37 29.87
C ALA A 198 -4.65 17.80 30.11
N LYS A 199 -3.77 18.67 30.59
CA LYS A 199 -4.07 20.10 30.83
C LYS A 199 -3.81 20.96 29.58
N PHE A 200 -3.58 20.37 28.44
CA PHE A 200 -3.34 21.01 27.14
C PHE A 200 -4.17 20.34 26.06
N SER A 201 -4.47 21.07 25.01
CA SER A 201 -5.17 20.54 23.85
C SER A 201 -4.22 19.94 22.81
N ARG A 202 -4.81 19.19 21.84
CA ARG A 202 -4.06 18.73 20.66
C ARG A 202 -3.37 19.90 19.93
N LEU A 203 -4.05 21.04 19.84
CA LEU A 203 -3.51 22.21 19.15
C LEU A 203 -2.29 22.78 19.89
N ASP A 204 -2.30 22.80 21.21
CA ASP A 204 -1.21 23.33 22.02
C ASP A 204 0.06 22.49 21.82
N ILE A 205 -0.05 21.15 21.91
CA ILE A 205 1.11 20.27 21.74
C ILE A 205 1.64 20.31 20.30
N VAL A 206 0.75 20.34 19.29
CA VAL A 206 1.18 20.43 17.89
C VAL A 206 1.95 21.73 17.65
N LYS A 207 1.41 22.88 18.10
CA LYS A 207 2.10 24.17 17.99
C LYS A 207 3.45 24.17 18.72
N TYR A 208 3.49 23.58 19.92
CA TYR A 208 4.73 23.50 20.69
C TYR A 208 5.81 22.71 19.93
N LEU A 209 5.46 21.55 19.39
CA LEU A 209 6.39 20.70 18.64
C LEU A 209 6.86 21.38 17.35
N GLU A 210 5.98 22.02 16.60
CA GLU A 210 6.33 22.73 15.37
C GLU A 210 7.27 23.93 15.62
N ILE A 211 7.08 24.65 16.72
CA ILE A 211 7.94 25.80 17.07
C ILE A 211 9.31 25.38 17.57
N ASN A 212 9.42 24.20 18.19
CA ASN A 212 10.65 23.76 18.82
C ASN A 212 11.42 22.70 17.98
N GLY A 213 10.95 22.33 16.80
CA GLY A 213 11.59 21.41 15.86
C GLY A 213 11.16 19.98 16.09
#